data_2261ad46a49eeab560c4d4278406db01
#
_entry.id   2261ad46a49eeab560c4d4278406db01
#
_cell.length_a   1.000
_cell.length_b   1.000
_cell.length_c   1.000
_cell.angle_alpha   90.00
_cell.angle_beta   90.00
_cell.angle_gamma   90.00
#
_symmetry.space_group_name_H-M   'P 1'
#
loop_
_entity.id
_entity.type
_entity.pdbx_description
1 polymer ?
#
loop_
_entity_poly.entity_id
_entity_poly.type
_entity_poly.pdbx_seq_one_letter_code
_entity_poly.pdbx_strand_id
1 'polypeptide(L)'
;IFALSILDENFNGEIIKTFGFNSARDINKFENINLEEVEGVNILKDKIGYMVCEILDRIDNETHTLFIGKIIEADKFNDSKEMTYGYYQEHKEDILKVKTQKGETAWVCMACGYVYYGEELPDDFRCPVCQLGKEMFKKKED
;
A
#
# COMPACT_ATOMS: atom_id res chain seq x y z
N ILE A 1 11.48 17.02 1.50
CA ILE A 1 11.13 16.61 0.12
C ILE A 1 10.58 15.17 0.14
N PHE A 2 9.60 14.89 -0.70
CA PHE A 2 9.05 13.56 -0.91
C PHE A 2 8.63 13.39 -2.36
N ALA A 3 8.49 12.13 -2.82
CA ALA A 3 7.99 11.82 -4.14
C ALA A 3 6.71 10.97 -4.07
N LEU A 4 5.87 11.14 -5.07
CA LEU A 4 4.69 10.33 -5.35
C LEU A 4 4.89 9.66 -6.70
N SER A 5 4.84 8.33 -6.76
CA SER A 5 4.79 7.56 -8.01
C SER A 5 3.35 7.13 -8.27
N ILE A 6 2.83 7.47 -9.43
CA ILE A 6 1.45 7.15 -9.83
C ILE A 6 1.44 5.80 -10.54
N LEU A 7 0.67 4.87 -10.01
CA LEU A 7 0.61 3.49 -10.47
C LEU A 7 -0.55 3.28 -11.45
N ASP A 8 -0.42 2.33 -12.38
CA ASP A 8 -1.50 1.89 -13.24
C ASP A 8 -2.28 0.70 -12.66
N GLU A 9 -3.44 0.40 -13.25
CA GLU A 9 -4.31 -0.71 -12.82
C GLU A 9 -3.64 -2.08 -12.91
N ASN A 10 -2.58 -2.25 -13.70
CA ASN A 10 -1.84 -3.51 -13.89
C ASN A 10 -0.57 -3.58 -13.03
N PHE A 11 -0.39 -2.65 -12.10
CA PHE A 11 0.83 -2.54 -11.33
C PHE A 11 1.07 -3.77 -10.43
N ASN A 12 2.34 -4.09 -10.21
CA ASN A 12 2.74 -5.24 -9.40
C ASN A 12 2.32 -5.10 -7.93
N GLY A 13 1.39 -5.94 -7.50
CA GLY A 13 0.86 -5.95 -6.14
C GLY A 13 1.90 -6.24 -5.04
N GLU A 14 3.03 -6.89 -5.36
CA GLU A 14 4.11 -7.13 -4.39
C GLU A 14 4.74 -5.81 -3.90
N ILE A 15 4.83 -4.81 -4.78
CA ILE A 15 5.32 -3.47 -4.40
C ILE A 15 4.32 -2.78 -3.48
N ILE A 16 3.02 -2.92 -3.75
CA ILE A 16 1.97 -2.39 -2.88
C ILE A 16 2.06 -3.02 -1.47
N LYS A 17 2.29 -4.34 -1.39
CA LYS A 17 2.51 -5.03 -0.10
C LYS A 17 3.76 -4.49 0.61
N THR A 18 4.87 -4.36 -0.11
CA THR A 18 6.15 -3.91 0.45
C THR A 18 6.04 -2.51 1.05
N PHE A 19 5.47 -1.57 0.31
CA PHE A 19 5.37 -0.18 0.75
C PHE A 19 4.19 0.07 1.69
N GLY A 20 3.06 -0.59 1.48
CA GLY A 20 1.82 -0.35 2.22
C GLY A 20 1.68 -1.14 3.51
N PHE A 21 2.22 -2.38 3.57
CA PHE A 21 1.93 -3.30 4.67
C PHE A 21 3.13 -3.62 5.57
N ASN A 22 4.33 -3.21 5.18
CA ASN A 22 5.51 -3.41 6.00
C ASN A 22 6.00 -2.10 6.63
N SER A 23 6.62 -2.21 7.81
CA SER A 23 7.29 -1.08 8.43
C SER A 23 8.71 -0.90 7.87
N ALA A 24 9.09 0.33 7.55
CA ALA A 24 10.48 0.65 7.19
C ALA A 24 11.47 0.48 8.36
N ARG A 25 10.98 0.23 9.58
CA ARG A 25 11.81 -0.10 10.75
C ARG A 25 12.32 -1.53 10.69
N ASP A 26 11.54 -2.42 10.04
CA ASP A 26 11.79 -3.86 10.06
C ASP A 26 12.46 -4.36 8.78
N ILE A 27 12.23 -3.66 7.67
CA ILE A 27 12.79 -4.04 6.36
C ILE A 27 13.28 -2.82 5.58
N ASN A 28 14.27 -3.04 4.70
CA ASN A 28 14.61 -2.06 3.66
C ASN A 28 13.59 -2.18 2.52
N LYS A 29 12.64 -1.27 2.46
CA LYS A 29 11.57 -1.28 1.44
C LYS A 29 12.07 -1.06 0.01
N PHE A 30 13.28 -0.55 -0.16
CA PHE A 30 13.87 -0.26 -1.47
C PHE A 30 14.69 -1.42 -2.02
N GLU A 31 14.89 -2.48 -1.24
CA GLU A 31 15.62 -3.66 -1.68
C GLU A 31 14.87 -4.39 -2.80
N ASN A 32 15.59 -4.70 -3.88
CA ASN A 32 15.06 -5.39 -5.06
C ASN A 32 13.91 -4.65 -5.79
N ILE A 33 13.80 -3.34 -5.61
CA ILE A 33 12.84 -2.49 -6.30
C ILE A 33 13.55 -1.70 -7.40
N ASN A 34 12.95 -1.64 -8.58
CA ASN A 34 13.43 -0.83 -9.70
C ASN A 34 13.14 0.64 -9.41
N LEU A 35 14.18 1.38 -9.06
CA LEU A 35 14.10 2.79 -8.69
C LEU A 35 14.95 3.65 -9.63
N GLU A 36 14.59 4.92 -9.71
CA GLU A 36 15.43 5.99 -10.24
C GLU A 36 15.39 7.17 -9.27
N GLU A 37 16.44 7.98 -9.30
CA GLU A 37 16.54 9.16 -8.44
C GLU A 37 16.18 10.41 -9.25
N VAL A 38 15.28 11.22 -8.69
CA VAL A 38 14.90 12.53 -9.21
C VAL A 38 14.88 13.52 -8.06
N GLU A 39 15.54 14.66 -8.21
CA GLU A 39 15.66 15.70 -7.17
C GLU A 39 16.10 15.15 -5.79
N GLY A 40 16.97 14.12 -5.80
CA GLY A 40 17.51 13.50 -4.57
C GLY A 40 16.54 12.57 -3.85
N VAL A 41 15.42 12.17 -4.46
CA VAL A 41 14.47 11.19 -3.92
C VAL A 41 14.23 10.04 -4.89
N ASN A 42 13.97 8.87 -4.34
CA ASN A 42 13.69 7.69 -5.16
C ASN A 42 12.24 7.69 -5.64
N ILE A 43 12.04 7.40 -6.91
CA ILE A 43 10.75 7.11 -7.55
C ILE A 43 10.78 5.73 -8.19
N LEU A 44 9.62 5.11 -8.34
CA LEU A 44 9.49 3.83 -9.04
C LEU A 44 9.77 4.02 -10.53
N LYS A 45 10.52 3.10 -11.16
CA LYS A 45 10.70 3.14 -12.63
C LYS A 45 9.39 2.78 -13.35
N ASP A 46 8.70 1.75 -12.87
CA ASP A 46 7.45 1.28 -13.46
C ASP A 46 6.28 2.10 -12.89
N LYS A 47 5.98 3.21 -13.55
CA LYS A 47 4.93 4.17 -13.18
C LYS A 47 4.36 4.85 -14.41
N ILE A 48 3.17 5.42 -14.32
CA ILE A 48 2.62 6.27 -15.38
C ILE A 48 3.08 7.72 -15.28
N GLY A 49 3.44 8.15 -14.10
CA GLY A 49 3.94 9.49 -13.82
C GLY A 49 4.42 9.64 -12.38
N TYR A 50 4.98 10.79 -12.07
CA TYR A 50 5.43 11.11 -10.71
C TYR A 50 5.30 12.60 -10.42
N MET A 51 5.37 12.92 -9.14
CA MET A 51 5.54 14.28 -8.63
C MET A 51 6.59 14.26 -7.51
N VAL A 52 7.53 15.20 -7.55
CA VAL A 52 8.43 15.49 -6.43
C VAL A 52 7.97 16.78 -5.75
N CYS A 53 7.87 16.74 -4.44
CA CYS A 53 7.31 17.82 -3.65
C CYS A 53 8.28 18.28 -2.56
N GLU A 54 8.46 19.59 -2.46
CA GLU A 54 9.04 20.25 -1.30
C GLU A 54 7.99 20.36 -0.20
N ILE A 55 8.32 19.96 1.03
CA ILE A 55 7.39 20.09 2.17
C ILE A 55 7.39 21.54 2.63
N LEU A 56 6.23 22.18 2.53
CA LEU A 56 6.02 23.56 3.01
C LEU A 56 5.55 23.59 4.45
N ASP A 57 4.71 22.62 4.84
CA ASP A 57 4.15 22.54 6.19
C ASP A 57 3.73 21.11 6.51
N ARG A 58 3.56 20.83 7.79
CA ARG A 58 3.04 19.55 8.27
C ARG A 58 2.17 19.74 9.49
N ILE A 59 1.13 18.95 9.59
CA ILE A 59 0.21 18.92 10.73
C ILE A 59 0.20 17.50 11.28
N ASP A 60 0.72 17.34 12.50
CA ASP A 60 0.74 16.05 13.18
C ASP A 60 -0.60 15.84 13.93
N ASN A 61 -1.19 14.68 13.73
CA ASN A 61 -2.34 14.20 14.48
C ASN A 61 -1.95 12.88 15.20
N GLU A 62 -2.79 12.37 16.09
CA GLU A 62 -2.48 11.20 16.94
C GLU A 62 -2.00 9.96 16.15
N THR A 63 -2.54 9.74 14.97
CA THR A 63 -2.28 8.55 14.14
C THR A 63 -1.67 8.85 12.77
N HIS A 64 -1.74 10.10 12.31
CA HIS A 64 -1.34 10.48 10.95
C HIS A 64 -0.65 11.85 10.95
N THR A 65 0.16 12.09 9.93
CA THR A 65 0.70 13.41 9.63
C THR A 65 0.20 13.86 8.27
N LEU A 66 -0.41 15.05 8.20
CA LEU A 66 -0.74 15.71 6.95
C LEU A 66 0.46 16.54 6.48
N PHE A 67 0.89 16.33 5.25
CA PHE A 67 1.94 17.12 4.61
C PHE A 67 1.33 18.06 3.57
N ILE A 68 1.75 19.32 3.61
CA ILE A 68 1.47 20.32 2.57
C ILE A 68 2.74 20.48 1.76
N GLY A 69 2.68 20.08 0.48
CA GLY A 69 3.83 20.08 -0.42
C GLY A 69 3.61 20.96 -1.64
N LYS A 70 4.68 21.63 -2.09
CA LYS A 70 4.76 22.33 -3.38
C LYS A 70 5.41 21.38 -4.38
N ILE A 71 4.75 21.14 -5.50
CA ILE A 71 5.35 20.37 -6.61
C ILE A 71 6.52 21.17 -7.18
N ILE A 72 7.69 20.57 -7.20
CA ILE A 72 8.93 21.15 -7.75
C ILE A 72 9.35 20.47 -9.05
N GLU A 73 8.95 19.20 -9.24
CA GLU A 73 9.21 18.42 -10.45
C GLU A 73 8.05 17.45 -10.68
N ALA A 74 7.64 17.24 -11.93
CA ALA A 74 6.63 16.23 -12.28
C ALA A 74 6.77 15.84 -13.76
N ASP A 75 6.52 14.57 -14.06
CA ASP A 75 6.48 14.09 -15.44
C ASP A 75 5.45 12.96 -15.60
N LYS A 76 4.98 12.79 -16.84
CA LYS A 76 4.07 11.72 -17.24
C LYS A 76 4.68 10.92 -18.38
N PHE A 77 4.78 9.60 -18.21
CA PHE A 77 5.48 8.72 -19.16
C PHE A 77 4.56 8.01 -20.14
N ASN A 78 3.30 7.77 -19.78
CA ASN A 78 2.34 7.06 -20.64
C ASN A 78 0.90 7.42 -20.27
N ASP A 79 -0.05 6.92 -21.06
CA ASP A 79 -1.49 7.15 -20.92
C ASP A 79 -2.23 5.92 -20.36
N SER A 80 -1.52 5.03 -19.65
CA SER A 80 -2.17 3.93 -18.93
C SER A 80 -3.16 4.48 -17.90
N LYS A 81 -4.18 3.71 -17.61
CA LYS A 81 -5.20 4.09 -16.64
C LYS A 81 -4.65 3.99 -15.22
N GLU A 82 -4.78 5.06 -14.47
CA GLU A 82 -4.31 5.13 -13.09
C GLU A 82 -5.09 4.21 -12.16
N MET A 83 -4.38 3.57 -11.23
CA MET A 83 -5.00 2.81 -10.14
C MET A 83 -5.56 3.77 -9.10
N THR A 84 -6.87 4.00 -9.15
CA THR A 84 -7.56 4.74 -8.08
C THR A 84 -7.70 3.89 -6.83
N TYR A 85 -7.91 4.53 -5.67
CA TYR A 85 -8.19 3.80 -4.44
C TYR A 85 -9.48 2.97 -4.53
N GLY A 86 -10.50 3.45 -5.25
CA GLY A 86 -11.72 2.72 -5.53
C GLY A 86 -11.43 1.43 -6.30
N TYR A 87 -10.70 1.53 -7.41
CA TYR A 87 -10.29 0.37 -8.20
C TYR A 87 -9.49 -0.63 -7.36
N TYR A 88 -8.50 -0.15 -6.59
CA TYR A 88 -7.73 -1.01 -5.70
C TYR A 88 -8.62 -1.77 -4.70
N GLN A 89 -9.60 -1.12 -4.07
CA GLN A 89 -10.49 -1.78 -3.12
C GLN A 89 -11.37 -2.87 -3.76
N GLU A 90 -11.84 -2.64 -4.98
CA GLU A 90 -12.65 -3.60 -5.72
C GLU A 90 -11.84 -4.82 -6.21
N HIS A 91 -10.55 -4.63 -6.53
CA HIS A 91 -9.69 -5.65 -7.16
C HIS A 91 -8.52 -6.10 -6.28
N LYS A 92 -8.47 -5.70 -5.01
CA LYS A 92 -7.30 -5.91 -4.13
C LYS A 92 -6.89 -7.38 -3.98
N GLU A 93 -7.83 -8.30 -4.04
CA GLU A 93 -7.53 -9.74 -3.93
C GLU A 93 -6.71 -10.23 -5.13
N ASP A 94 -7.10 -9.80 -6.33
CA ASP A 94 -6.39 -10.14 -7.57
C ASP A 94 -5.04 -9.42 -7.64
N ILE A 95 -5.02 -8.12 -7.31
CA ILE A 95 -3.81 -7.29 -7.32
C ILE A 95 -2.78 -7.84 -6.33
N LEU A 96 -3.21 -8.17 -5.13
CA LEU A 96 -2.33 -8.69 -4.08
C LEU A 96 -2.08 -10.20 -4.21
N LYS A 97 -2.71 -10.87 -5.20
CA LYS A 97 -2.63 -12.33 -5.40
C LYS A 97 -2.90 -13.11 -4.11
N VAL A 98 -3.87 -12.65 -3.34
CA VAL A 98 -4.34 -13.37 -2.15
C VAL A 98 -5.16 -14.56 -2.61
N LYS A 99 -4.47 -15.69 -2.85
CA LYS A 99 -5.13 -16.94 -3.18
C LYS A 99 -5.79 -17.49 -1.92
N THR A 100 -7.12 -17.45 -1.85
CA THR A 100 -7.87 -18.33 -0.95
C THR A 100 -7.65 -19.75 -1.45
N GLN A 101 -7.01 -20.60 -0.66
CA GLN A 101 -7.03 -22.04 -0.94
C GLN A 101 -8.46 -22.53 -0.72
N LYS A 102 -8.98 -23.27 -1.70
CA LYS A 102 -10.36 -23.78 -1.65
C LYS A 102 -10.51 -24.67 -0.42
N GLY A 103 -11.34 -24.25 0.55
CA GLY A 103 -11.61 -24.98 1.80
C GLY A 103 -11.04 -24.38 3.07
N GLU A 104 -10.30 -23.28 3.02
CA GLU A 104 -9.82 -22.59 4.24
C GLU A 104 -10.70 -21.38 4.56
N THR A 105 -11.06 -21.25 5.82
CA THR A 105 -11.73 -20.05 6.33
C THR A 105 -10.73 -18.89 6.31
N ALA A 106 -11.10 -17.80 5.66
CA ALA A 106 -10.31 -16.58 5.60
C ALA A 106 -10.97 -15.45 6.41
N TRP A 107 -10.15 -14.69 7.11
CA TRP A 107 -10.55 -13.51 7.87
C TRP A 107 -9.81 -12.29 7.34
N VAL A 108 -10.55 -11.28 6.91
CA VAL A 108 -9.98 -10.07 6.29
C VAL A 108 -10.02 -8.92 7.29
N CYS A 109 -8.86 -8.30 7.52
CA CYS A 109 -8.78 -7.06 8.28
C CYS A 109 -9.41 -5.92 7.48
N MET A 110 -10.48 -5.34 7.99
CA MET A 110 -11.22 -4.28 7.32
C MET A 110 -10.46 -2.95 7.26
N ALA A 111 -9.43 -2.80 8.08
CA ALA A 111 -8.60 -1.59 8.08
C ALA A 111 -7.50 -1.63 6.99
N CYS A 112 -6.74 -2.74 6.88
CA CYS A 112 -5.57 -2.79 5.99
C CYS A 112 -5.64 -3.88 4.90
N GLY A 113 -6.67 -4.73 4.90
CA GLY A 113 -6.84 -5.81 3.93
C GLY A 113 -5.99 -7.06 4.20
N TYR A 114 -5.23 -7.12 5.31
CA TYR A 114 -4.51 -8.34 5.68
C TYR A 114 -5.47 -9.53 5.81
N VAL A 115 -5.07 -10.69 5.31
CA VAL A 115 -5.86 -11.92 5.37
C VAL A 115 -5.20 -12.94 6.29
N TYR A 116 -5.94 -13.39 7.28
CA TYR A 116 -5.59 -14.51 8.14
C TYR A 116 -6.36 -15.75 7.69
N TYR A 117 -5.65 -16.88 7.58
CA TYR A 117 -6.25 -18.18 7.27
C TYR A 117 -6.29 -19.04 8.52
N GLY A 118 -7.48 -19.52 8.88
CA GLY A 118 -7.71 -20.37 10.03
C GLY A 118 -9.20 -20.47 10.34
N GLU A 119 -9.62 -21.54 11.01
CA GLU A 119 -11.02 -21.76 11.36
C GLU A 119 -11.58 -20.65 12.25
N GLU A 120 -10.75 -20.15 13.18
CA GLU A 120 -11.10 -19.08 14.12
C GLU A 120 -9.92 -18.12 14.31
N LEU A 121 -10.22 -16.88 14.65
CA LEU A 121 -9.22 -15.90 15.10
C LEU A 121 -8.95 -16.11 16.61
N PRO A 122 -7.68 -16.20 17.05
CA PRO A 122 -7.37 -16.18 18.48
C PRO A 122 -7.96 -14.97 19.21
N ASP A 123 -8.27 -15.12 20.49
CA ASP A 123 -8.93 -14.05 21.25
C ASP A 123 -8.06 -12.79 21.39
N ASP A 124 -6.76 -12.96 21.46
CA ASP A 124 -5.77 -11.90 21.57
C ASP A 124 -5.14 -11.52 20.22
N PHE A 125 -5.74 -11.97 19.11
CA PHE A 125 -5.17 -11.74 17.78
C PHE A 125 -5.12 -10.25 17.44
N ARG A 126 -3.94 -9.82 17.02
CA ARG A 126 -3.70 -8.50 16.46
C ARG A 126 -3.20 -8.61 15.03
N CYS A 127 -3.73 -7.75 14.19
CA CYS A 127 -3.28 -7.68 12.80
C CYS A 127 -1.76 -7.41 12.76
N PRO A 128 -0.95 -8.26 12.11
CA PRO A 128 0.50 -8.06 12.03
C PRO A 128 0.89 -6.82 11.23
N VAL A 129 -0.04 -6.26 10.47
CA VAL A 129 0.18 -5.09 9.62
C VAL A 129 -0.21 -3.79 10.32
N CYS A 130 -1.46 -3.66 10.77
CA CYS A 130 -1.98 -2.42 11.36
C CYS A 130 -2.11 -2.47 12.89
N GLN A 131 -1.79 -3.59 13.54
CA GLN A 131 -1.84 -3.83 14.99
C GLN A 131 -3.24 -3.72 15.63
N LEU A 132 -4.29 -3.55 14.85
CA LEU A 132 -5.66 -3.53 15.32
C LEU A 132 -6.13 -4.94 15.75
N GLY A 133 -7.05 -5.00 16.68
CA GLY A 133 -7.54 -6.24 17.26
C GLY A 133 -8.47 -7.04 16.33
N LYS A 134 -8.90 -8.21 16.82
CA LYS A 134 -9.75 -9.14 16.04
C LYS A 134 -11.10 -8.55 15.63
N GLU A 135 -11.58 -7.53 16.33
CA GLU A 135 -12.83 -6.82 16.01
C GLU A 135 -12.83 -6.16 14.63
N MET A 136 -11.64 -5.93 14.07
CA MET A 136 -11.47 -5.39 12.72
C MET A 136 -11.52 -6.46 11.64
N PHE A 137 -11.61 -7.74 12.00
CA PHE A 137 -11.64 -8.83 11.05
C PHE A 137 -13.05 -9.28 10.75
N LYS A 138 -13.34 -9.48 9.48
CA LYS A 138 -14.56 -10.13 9.01
C LYS A 138 -14.23 -11.44 8.33
N LYS A 139 -15.04 -12.46 8.63
CA LYS A 139 -14.98 -13.73 7.93
C LYS A 139 -15.36 -13.49 6.46
N LYS A 140 -14.53 -13.98 5.55
CA LYS A 140 -14.86 -13.97 4.13
C LYS A 140 -15.88 -15.08 3.88
N GLU A 141 -17.07 -14.71 3.46
CA GLU A 141 -18.06 -15.65 2.93
C GLU A 141 -17.77 -15.85 1.43
N ASP A 142 -17.83 -17.09 0.97
CA ASP A 142 -17.62 -17.46 -0.44
C ASP A 142 -18.70 -16.84 -1.35
#